data_1d1c63219976d3c1d10e7873d5699455
#
_entry.id   1d1c63219976d3c1d10e7873d5699455
#
_cell.length_a   1.000
_cell.length_b   1.000
_cell.length_c   1.000
_cell.angle_alpha   90.00
_cell.angle_beta   90.00
_cell.angle_gamma   90.00
#
_symmetry.space_group_name_H-M   'P 1'
#
loop_
_entity.id
_entity.type
_entity.pdbx_description
1 polymer ?
#
loop_
_entity_poly.entity_id
_entity_poly.type
_entity_poly.pdbx_seq_one_letter_code
_entity_poly.pdbx_strand_id
1 'polypeptide(L)'
;EVKFALRQLQVKRVYKVYNDCPAIACNTYLKGNVSILGKSEELNNADRKNIEFLEDMQINQTASTLDKLNFKGQHWNVDCIEFFDATDWNNNLVVERNFLSYRKNHYRGNLLQVRENISKNGFFFLKEAPCSNVQLAYQGYDFMAEFGSFTVTGLGVSEKDITPDKWTPAYGCVIGVYGPEAVDKLVALRTYQKQIRRLLPQRDEMIMMNTWGDRSQDSK
;
A
#
# COMPACT_ATOMS: atom_id res chain seq x y z
N GLU A 1 -14.35 -11.37 11.28
CA GLU A 1 -13.86 -12.19 10.16
C GLU A 1 -14.95 -12.35 9.12
N VAL A 2 -14.61 -12.18 7.85
CA VAL A 2 -15.52 -12.40 6.71
C VAL A 2 -14.88 -13.42 5.78
N LYS A 3 -15.65 -14.41 5.35
CA LYS A 3 -15.23 -15.42 4.36
C LYS A 3 -16.17 -15.40 3.17
N PHE A 4 -15.62 -15.50 1.99
CA PHE A 4 -16.37 -15.63 0.75
C PHE A 4 -15.58 -16.44 -0.27
N ALA A 5 -16.26 -16.94 -1.29
CA ALA A 5 -15.64 -17.70 -2.35
C ALA A 5 -15.76 -16.94 -3.69
N LEU A 6 -14.69 -16.94 -4.44
CA LEU A 6 -14.61 -16.49 -5.82
C LEU A 6 -14.25 -17.72 -6.66
N ARG A 7 -15.27 -18.41 -7.19
CA ARG A 7 -15.09 -19.71 -7.88
C ARG A 7 -14.41 -20.72 -6.93
N GLN A 8 -13.21 -21.18 -7.26
CA GLN A 8 -12.44 -22.14 -6.46
C GLN A 8 -11.46 -21.47 -5.48
N LEU A 9 -11.39 -20.15 -5.47
CA LEU A 9 -10.61 -19.38 -4.51
C LEU A 9 -11.49 -18.98 -3.33
N GLN A 10 -11.07 -19.33 -2.13
CA GLN A 10 -11.65 -18.86 -0.88
C GLN A 10 -10.85 -17.66 -0.40
N VAL A 11 -11.54 -16.62 -0.02
CA VAL A 11 -10.96 -15.40 0.55
C VAL A 11 -11.45 -15.24 1.97
N LYS A 12 -10.54 -15.00 2.90
CA LYS A 12 -10.82 -14.67 4.28
C LYS A 12 -10.25 -13.30 4.60
N ARG A 13 -11.09 -12.39 5.07
CA ARG A 13 -10.67 -11.06 5.55
C ARG A 13 -10.86 -10.96 7.05
N VAL A 14 -9.81 -10.59 7.75
CA VAL A 14 -9.80 -10.42 9.21
C VAL A 14 -9.61 -8.95 9.51
N TYR A 15 -10.66 -8.31 10.01
CA TYR A 15 -10.64 -6.91 10.41
C TYR A 15 -10.23 -6.80 11.88
N LYS A 16 -9.35 -5.86 12.17
CA LYS A 16 -8.92 -5.50 13.52
C LYS A 16 -9.33 -4.06 13.79
N VAL A 17 -10.08 -3.88 14.84
CA VAL A 17 -10.53 -2.59 15.35
C VAL A 17 -9.92 -2.40 16.73
N TYR A 18 -9.38 -1.23 16.97
CA TYR A 18 -8.76 -0.87 18.25
C TYR A 18 -9.58 0.22 18.92
N ASN A 19 -9.67 0.19 20.25
CA ASN A 19 -10.34 1.25 21.00
C ASN A 19 -9.61 2.59 20.78
N ASP A 20 -10.39 3.64 20.66
CA ASP A 20 -9.88 5.01 20.49
C ASP A 20 -8.92 5.20 19.30
N CYS A 21 -9.07 4.36 18.28
CA CYS A 21 -8.27 4.43 17.06
C CYS A 21 -9.17 4.69 15.85
N PRO A 22 -8.93 5.76 15.09
CA PRO A 22 -9.74 6.09 13.92
C PRO A 22 -9.37 5.26 12.68
N ALA A 23 -8.89 4.02 12.87
CA ALA A 23 -8.45 3.17 11.79
C ALA A 23 -8.87 1.72 11.99
N ILE A 24 -9.07 1.04 10.86
CA ILE A 24 -9.39 -0.39 10.77
C ILE A 24 -8.29 -1.06 9.95
N ALA A 25 -7.65 -2.06 10.51
CA ALA A 25 -6.71 -2.90 9.78
C ALA A 25 -7.43 -4.13 9.20
N CYS A 26 -7.06 -4.51 7.99
CA CYS A 26 -7.57 -5.69 7.32
C CYS A 26 -6.43 -6.58 6.85
N ASN A 27 -6.41 -7.82 7.32
CA ASN A 27 -5.53 -8.86 6.81
C ASN A 27 -6.32 -9.80 5.90
N THR A 28 -5.78 -10.06 4.72
CA THR A 28 -6.41 -10.93 3.72
C THR A 28 -5.68 -12.28 3.67
N TYR A 29 -6.43 -13.34 3.57
CA TYR A 29 -5.91 -14.70 3.43
C TYR A 29 -6.60 -15.39 2.25
N LEU A 30 -5.84 -16.15 1.49
CA LEU A 30 -6.27 -16.84 0.29
C LEU A 30 -6.05 -18.34 0.45
N LYS A 31 -7.00 -19.12 -0.05
CA LYS A 31 -6.95 -20.58 -0.05
C LYS A 31 -7.71 -21.11 -1.27
N GLY A 32 -7.15 -22.06 -1.97
CA GLY A 32 -7.84 -22.66 -3.12
C GLY A 32 -6.92 -23.03 -4.28
N ASN A 33 -7.54 -23.26 -5.42
CA ASN A 33 -6.83 -23.51 -6.67
C ASN A 33 -6.99 -22.32 -7.62
N VAL A 34 -5.88 -21.64 -7.91
CA VAL A 34 -5.86 -20.41 -8.71
C VAL A 34 -5.71 -20.69 -10.19
N SER A 35 -5.24 -21.88 -10.58
CA SER A 35 -4.99 -22.24 -11.99
C SER A 35 -6.23 -22.12 -12.88
N ILE A 36 -7.41 -21.98 -12.29
CA ILE A 36 -8.71 -21.90 -12.97
C ILE A 36 -9.21 -20.44 -13.06
N LEU A 37 -8.56 -19.48 -12.42
CA LEU A 37 -9.00 -18.08 -12.47
C LEU A 37 -8.76 -17.39 -13.83
N GLY A 38 -8.32 -18.14 -14.81
CA GLY A 38 -8.10 -17.68 -16.18
C GLY A 38 -6.77 -16.92 -16.31
N LYS A 39 -6.08 -17.15 -17.40
CA LYS A 39 -5.03 -16.25 -17.85
C LYS A 39 -5.66 -14.87 -17.96
N SER A 40 -5.01 -13.84 -17.39
CA SER A 40 -5.38 -12.46 -17.69
C SER A 40 -5.56 -12.32 -19.19
N GLU A 41 -6.69 -11.77 -19.63
CA GLU A 41 -6.86 -11.45 -21.04
C GLU A 41 -5.64 -10.66 -21.47
N GLU A 42 -4.96 -11.15 -22.50
CA GLU A 42 -3.84 -10.43 -23.08
C GLU A 42 -4.38 -9.09 -23.55
N LEU A 43 -3.89 -8.01 -22.98
CA LEU A 43 -4.23 -6.68 -23.44
C LEU A 43 -3.87 -6.57 -24.93
N ASN A 44 -4.80 -6.03 -25.68
CA ASN A 44 -4.57 -5.81 -27.10
C ASN A 44 -3.39 -4.84 -27.28
N ASN A 45 -2.74 -4.88 -28.44
CA ASN A 45 -1.55 -4.08 -28.74
C ASN A 45 -1.78 -2.55 -28.68
N ALA A 46 -3.05 -2.09 -28.73
CA ALA A 46 -3.40 -0.68 -28.62
C ALA A 46 -3.29 -0.19 -27.17
N ASP A 47 -3.67 -1.04 -26.20
CA ASP A 47 -3.55 -0.71 -24.77
C ASP A 47 -2.10 -0.68 -24.33
N ARG A 48 -1.24 -1.53 -24.91
CA ARG A 48 0.22 -1.52 -24.66
C ARG A 48 0.87 -0.20 -25.11
N LYS A 49 0.53 0.31 -26.28
CA LYS A 49 1.11 1.58 -26.80
C LYS A 49 0.75 2.80 -25.96
N ASN A 50 -0.43 2.84 -25.36
CA ASN A 50 -0.81 3.92 -24.45
C ASN A 50 -0.11 3.86 -23.09
N ILE A 51 0.46 2.72 -22.73
CA ILE A 51 1.20 2.49 -21.49
C ILE A 51 2.69 2.85 -21.65
N GLU A 52 3.26 2.65 -22.82
CA GLU A 52 4.66 3.01 -23.13
C GLU A 52 4.95 4.52 -23.01
N PHE A 53 3.93 5.38 -23.03
CA PHE A 53 4.07 6.83 -22.85
C PHE A 53 4.32 7.25 -21.38
N LEU A 54 4.25 6.34 -20.44
CA LEU A 54 4.59 6.56 -19.03
C LEU A 54 5.95 5.93 -18.76
N GLU A 55 7.00 6.58 -19.23
CA GLU A 55 8.38 6.08 -19.33
C GLU A 55 9.01 5.53 -18.03
N ASP A 56 8.35 5.63 -16.86
CA ASP A 56 8.91 5.19 -15.58
C ASP A 56 8.08 4.16 -14.81
N MET A 57 6.94 3.73 -15.32
CA MET A 57 6.12 2.76 -14.61
C MET A 57 5.89 1.51 -15.45
N GLN A 58 6.64 0.46 -15.17
CA GLN A 58 6.23 -0.89 -15.56
C GLN A 58 4.95 -1.21 -14.78
N ILE A 59 3.81 -0.85 -15.37
CA ILE A 59 2.51 -1.19 -14.80
C ILE A 59 2.33 -2.68 -15.01
N ASN A 60 2.45 -3.45 -13.94
CA ASN A 60 2.01 -4.82 -13.97
C ASN A 60 0.48 -4.84 -14.06
N GLN A 61 -0.03 -5.13 -15.24
CA GLN A 61 -1.46 -5.13 -15.56
C GLN A 61 -2.25 -6.21 -14.79
N THR A 62 -1.56 -7.13 -14.15
CA THR A 62 -2.15 -8.16 -13.29
C THR A 62 -2.21 -7.76 -11.81
N ALA A 63 -2.05 -6.48 -11.51
CA ALA A 63 -2.11 -5.98 -10.14
C ALA A 63 -3.46 -6.30 -9.48
N SER A 64 -3.47 -7.30 -8.62
CA SER A 64 -4.65 -7.70 -7.88
C SER A 64 -5.06 -6.63 -6.89
N THR A 65 -6.33 -6.32 -6.82
CA THR A 65 -6.88 -5.39 -5.83
C THR A 65 -6.83 -6.00 -4.44
N LEU A 66 -6.13 -5.33 -3.53
CA LEU A 66 -6.11 -5.67 -2.11
C LEU A 66 -7.32 -5.06 -1.40
N ASP A 67 -7.57 -3.77 -1.65
CA ASP A 67 -8.74 -3.07 -1.15
C ASP A 67 -9.16 -1.92 -2.06
N LYS A 68 -10.41 -1.49 -1.96
CA LYS A 68 -10.95 -0.40 -2.77
C LYS A 68 -12.03 0.37 -2.02
N LEU A 69 -11.95 1.70 -2.06
CA LEU A 69 -12.99 2.59 -1.60
C LEU A 69 -13.50 3.46 -2.75
N ASN A 70 -14.80 3.70 -2.75
CA ASN A 70 -15.44 4.60 -3.69
C ASN A 70 -16.24 5.65 -2.92
N PHE A 71 -15.97 6.91 -3.18
CA PHE A 71 -16.67 8.05 -2.61
C PHE A 71 -17.36 8.87 -3.69
N LYS A 72 -18.38 9.59 -3.28
CA LYS A 72 -18.98 10.62 -4.14
C LYS A 72 -18.12 11.88 -4.10
N GLY A 73 -18.08 12.60 -5.21
CA GLY A 73 -17.33 13.85 -5.33
C GLY A 73 -16.06 13.73 -6.18
N GLN A 74 -15.53 14.87 -6.57
CA GLN A 74 -14.43 14.99 -7.51
C GLN A 74 -13.27 15.85 -6.97
N HIS A 75 -13.44 16.45 -5.80
CA HIS A 75 -12.50 17.43 -5.27
C HIS A 75 -11.51 16.81 -4.26
N TRP A 76 -10.87 15.74 -4.68
CA TRP A 76 -9.93 15.00 -3.85
C TRP A 76 -8.50 15.42 -4.14
N ASN A 77 -7.76 15.72 -3.10
CA ASN A 77 -6.32 15.86 -3.12
C ASN A 77 -5.68 14.59 -2.57
N VAL A 78 -4.66 14.10 -3.25
CA VAL A 78 -4.00 12.83 -2.95
C VAL A 78 -2.53 13.07 -2.70
N ASP A 79 -2.06 12.71 -1.51
CA ASP A 79 -0.65 12.67 -1.15
C ASP A 79 -0.21 11.20 -1.05
N CYS A 80 0.75 10.79 -1.85
CA CYS A 80 1.36 9.48 -1.74
C CYS A 80 2.76 9.60 -1.17
N ILE A 81 3.04 8.82 -0.13
CA ILE A 81 4.33 8.79 0.55
C ILE A 81 4.99 7.46 0.25
N GLU A 82 6.14 7.51 -0.38
CA GLU A 82 7.01 6.39 -0.66
C GLU A 82 8.20 6.43 0.31
N PHE A 83 8.33 5.37 1.11
CA PHE A 83 9.48 5.17 1.97
C PHE A 83 10.50 4.34 1.22
N PHE A 84 11.65 4.93 0.95
CA PHE A 84 12.77 4.20 0.36
C PHE A 84 13.55 3.47 1.44
N ASP A 85 14.02 2.28 1.08
CA ASP A 85 15.12 1.68 1.82
C ASP A 85 16.36 2.56 1.64
N ALA A 86 17.00 2.90 2.77
CA ALA A 86 18.17 3.77 2.76
C ALA A 86 19.32 3.07 2.04
N THR A 87 19.58 3.49 0.82
CA THR A 87 20.81 3.13 0.14
C THR A 87 21.73 4.34 0.14
N ASP A 88 23.03 4.13 0.18
CA ASP A 88 24.05 5.18 0.16
C ASP A 88 23.96 6.12 -1.06
N TRP A 89 23.14 5.76 -2.02
CA TRP A 89 22.87 6.50 -3.25
C TRP A 89 21.65 7.41 -3.17
N ASN A 90 20.84 7.29 -2.15
CA ASN A 90 19.56 7.98 -2.07
C ASN A 90 19.54 8.95 -0.89
N ASN A 91 19.67 10.23 -1.18
CA ASN A 91 19.61 11.28 -0.17
C ASN A 91 18.19 11.51 0.40
N ASN A 92 17.18 10.97 -0.26
CA ASN A 92 15.79 11.12 0.13
C ASN A 92 15.21 9.78 0.57
N LEU A 93 15.03 9.61 1.88
CA LEU A 93 14.38 8.42 2.45
C LEU A 93 12.86 8.41 2.24
N VAL A 94 12.29 9.56 1.90
CA VAL A 94 10.86 9.75 1.70
C VAL A 94 10.64 10.59 0.47
N VAL A 95 9.78 10.13 -0.42
CA VAL A 95 9.26 10.92 -1.54
C VAL A 95 7.76 11.12 -1.32
N GLU A 96 7.33 12.37 -1.34
CA GLU A 96 5.93 12.77 -1.28
C GLU A 96 5.48 13.25 -2.66
N ARG A 97 4.37 12.72 -3.14
CA ARG A 97 3.75 13.09 -4.41
C ARG A 97 2.34 13.59 -4.15
N ASN A 98 2.07 14.83 -4.52
CA ASN A 98 0.77 15.47 -4.34
C ASN A 98 0.08 15.69 -5.68
N PHE A 99 -1.16 15.21 -5.82
CA PHE A 99 -1.94 15.36 -7.05
C PHE A 99 -3.43 15.56 -6.76
N LEU A 100 -4.09 16.30 -7.64
CA LEU A 100 -5.54 16.34 -7.72
C LEU A 100 -6.03 15.11 -8.50
N SER A 101 -7.04 14.41 -7.99
CA SER A 101 -7.51 13.14 -8.57
C SER A 101 -8.52 13.32 -9.73
N TYR A 102 -8.29 14.26 -10.64
CA TYR A 102 -9.12 14.43 -11.83
C TYR A 102 -8.80 13.46 -12.96
N ARG A 103 -7.73 12.69 -12.80
CA ARG A 103 -7.29 11.67 -13.75
C ARG A 103 -6.94 10.40 -12.99
N LYS A 104 -6.91 9.31 -13.72
CA LYS A 104 -6.37 8.08 -13.22
C LYS A 104 -4.86 8.24 -13.00
N ASN A 105 -4.45 8.13 -11.75
CA ASN A 105 -3.06 8.19 -11.34
C ASN A 105 -2.66 6.91 -10.61
N HIS A 106 -1.43 6.50 -10.83
CA HIS A 106 -0.82 5.35 -10.17
C HIS A 106 0.32 5.83 -9.30
N TYR A 107 0.43 5.26 -8.11
CA TYR A 107 1.42 5.67 -7.13
C TYR A 107 2.18 4.46 -6.61
N ARG A 108 3.46 4.65 -6.39
CA ARG A 108 4.29 3.74 -5.60
C ARG A 108 4.43 4.31 -4.21
N GLY A 109 4.30 3.47 -3.20
CA GLY A 109 4.46 3.90 -1.82
C GLY A 109 3.69 3.02 -0.84
N ASN A 110 3.85 3.32 0.43
CA ASN A 110 3.22 2.59 1.52
C ASN A 110 2.01 3.31 2.09
N LEU A 111 1.95 4.64 1.94
CA LEU A 111 0.94 5.48 2.54
C LEU A 111 0.32 6.39 1.48
N LEU A 112 -0.99 6.28 1.31
CA LEU A 112 -1.81 7.18 0.52
C LEU A 112 -2.69 7.98 1.49
N GLN A 113 -2.56 9.30 1.48
CA GLN A 113 -3.40 10.21 2.23
C GLN A 113 -4.31 10.96 1.25
N VAL A 114 -5.60 10.96 1.53
CA VAL A 114 -6.61 11.53 0.64
C VAL A 114 -7.45 12.51 1.42
N ARG A 115 -7.58 13.74 0.89
CA ARG A 115 -8.33 14.83 1.51
C ARG A 115 -9.38 15.36 0.56
N GLU A 116 -10.58 15.52 1.05
CA GLU A 116 -11.62 16.24 0.31
C GLU A 116 -11.43 17.75 0.48
N ASN A 117 -11.40 18.49 -0.65
CA ASN A 117 -10.96 19.88 -0.65
C ASN A 117 -11.96 20.87 -0.06
N ILE A 118 -13.25 20.50 0.03
CA ILE A 118 -14.31 21.34 0.59
C ILE A 118 -14.41 21.15 2.10
N SER A 119 -14.69 19.93 2.54
CA SER A 119 -14.86 19.60 3.96
C SER A 119 -13.54 19.53 4.73
N LYS A 120 -12.42 19.39 4.02
CA LYS A 120 -11.07 19.17 4.56
C LYS A 120 -10.90 17.86 5.31
N ASN A 121 -11.94 17.07 5.49
CA ASN A 121 -11.84 15.72 6.05
C ASN A 121 -11.13 14.79 5.09
N GLY A 122 -10.53 13.75 5.63
CA GLY A 122 -9.79 12.81 4.80
C GLY A 122 -9.72 11.41 5.37
N PHE A 123 -9.05 10.57 4.61
CA PHE A 123 -8.70 9.21 5.03
C PHE A 123 -7.30 8.86 4.53
N PHE A 124 -6.75 7.80 5.08
CA PHE A 124 -5.51 7.24 4.59
C PHE A 124 -5.65 5.74 4.33
N PHE A 125 -4.90 5.28 3.35
CA PHE A 125 -4.52 3.88 3.24
C PHE A 125 -3.07 3.72 3.65
N LEU A 126 -2.81 2.76 4.53
CA LEU A 126 -1.47 2.26 4.81
C LEU A 126 -1.40 0.82 4.31
N LYS A 127 -0.57 0.57 3.30
CA LYS A 127 -0.26 -0.77 2.83
C LYS A 127 0.84 -1.36 3.71
N GLU A 128 0.51 -2.40 4.45
CA GLU A 128 1.45 -3.09 5.34
C GLU A 128 2.27 -4.11 4.55
N ALA A 129 3.14 -3.59 3.70
CA ALA A 129 3.97 -4.35 2.77
C ALA A 129 5.20 -3.53 2.39
N PRO A 130 6.26 -4.12 1.84
CA PRO A 130 7.27 -3.38 1.11
C PRO A 130 6.62 -2.62 -0.05
N CYS A 131 7.14 -1.45 -0.42
CA CYS A 131 6.64 -0.75 -1.60
C CYS A 131 7.02 -1.50 -2.89
N SER A 132 6.28 -1.24 -3.97
CA SER A 132 6.35 -2.03 -5.22
C SER A 132 7.74 -2.04 -5.86
N ASN A 133 8.54 -1.00 -5.67
CA ASN A 133 9.88 -0.92 -6.25
C ASN A 133 10.92 -1.82 -5.56
N VAL A 134 10.65 -2.31 -4.35
CA VAL A 134 11.54 -3.25 -3.62
C VAL A 134 10.97 -4.67 -3.55
N GLN A 135 9.79 -4.90 -4.10
CA GLN A 135 9.16 -6.23 -4.14
C GLN A 135 9.63 -7.01 -5.36
N LEU A 136 10.35 -8.10 -5.15
CA LEU A 136 10.78 -8.99 -6.23
C LEU A 136 9.60 -9.70 -6.92
N ALA A 137 8.53 -9.96 -6.18
CA ALA A 137 7.35 -10.68 -6.67
C ALA A 137 6.30 -9.77 -7.33
N TYR A 138 6.42 -8.47 -7.19
CA TYR A 138 5.45 -7.52 -7.69
C TYR A 138 6.13 -6.20 -8.08
N GLN A 139 6.24 -6.01 -9.37
CA GLN A 139 6.74 -4.76 -9.96
C GLN A 139 5.56 -4.01 -10.56
N GLY A 140 5.08 -3.01 -9.89
CA GLY A 140 3.90 -2.27 -10.35
C GLY A 140 3.69 -1.01 -9.53
N TYR A 141 2.45 -0.73 -9.25
CA TYR A 141 2.05 0.36 -8.38
C TYR A 141 1.35 -0.19 -7.12
N ASP A 142 1.38 0.59 -6.06
CA ASP A 142 0.76 0.22 -4.78
C ASP A 142 -0.64 0.79 -4.64
N PHE A 143 -0.88 1.97 -5.23
CA PHE A 143 -2.17 2.65 -5.18
C PHE A 143 -2.57 3.18 -6.54
N MET A 144 -3.88 3.25 -6.74
CA MET A 144 -4.50 3.92 -7.87
C MET A 144 -5.60 4.84 -7.36
N ALA A 145 -5.62 6.07 -7.86
CA ALA A 145 -6.69 7.02 -7.60
C ALA A 145 -7.27 7.52 -8.92
N GLU A 146 -8.60 7.55 -9.00
CA GLU A 146 -9.34 8.05 -10.16
C GLU A 146 -10.66 8.67 -9.67
N PHE A 147 -10.79 9.99 -9.77
CA PHE A 147 -11.92 10.76 -9.22
C PHE A 147 -12.15 10.42 -7.73
N GLY A 148 -13.24 9.81 -7.38
CA GLY A 148 -13.54 9.36 -6.01
C GLY A 148 -13.24 7.88 -5.76
N SER A 149 -12.55 7.19 -6.66
CA SER A 149 -12.17 5.78 -6.52
C SER A 149 -10.71 5.66 -6.11
N PHE A 150 -10.46 4.94 -5.04
CA PHE A 150 -9.13 4.74 -4.47
C PHE A 150 -8.89 3.25 -4.26
N THR A 151 -7.85 2.73 -4.86
CA THR A 151 -7.54 1.30 -4.86
C THR A 151 -6.15 1.04 -4.30
N VAL A 152 -6.04 0.05 -3.44
CA VAL A 152 -4.77 -0.53 -2.97
C VAL A 152 -4.54 -1.81 -3.76
N THR A 153 -3.36 -1.97 -4.31
CA THR A 153 -3.02 -3.09 -5.19
C THR A 153 -1.86 -3.93 -4.66
N GLY A 154 -1.74 -5.14 -5.18
CA GLY A 154 -0.68 -6.08 -4.82
C GLY A 154 -1.01 -6.90 -3.59
N LEU A 155 -1.12 -8.20 -3.77
CA LEU A 155 -1.42 -9.16 -2.69
C LEU A 155 -0.16 -9.69 -2.00
N GLY A 156 1.02 -9.54 -2.61
CA GLY A 156 2.28 -10.07 -2.08
C GLY A 156 2.38 -11.60 -2.13
N VAL A 157 1.50 -12.25 -2.85
CA VAL A 157 1.49 -13.70 -3.06
C VAL A 157 1.32 -13.99 -4.54
N SER A 158 2.02 -15.01 -5.01
CA SER A 158 1.89 -15.55 -6.36
C SER A 158 0.86 -16.68 -6.40
N GLU A 159 0.43 -17.05 -7.59
CA GLU A 159 -0.45 -18.21 -7.77
C GLU A 159 0.11 -19.50 -7.17
N LYS A 160 1.43 -19.65 -7.19
CA LYS A 160 2.14 -20.83 -6.67
C LYS A 160 2.10 -20.93 -5.14
N ASP A 161 1.87 -19.81 -4.45
CA ASP A 161 1.83 -19.76 -2.98
C ASP A 161 0.46 -20.14 -2.44
N ILE A 162 -0.58 -20.10 -3.30
CA ILE A 162 -1.96 -20.36 -2.92
C ILE A 162 -2.27 -21.84 -3.16
N THR A 163 -2.65 -22.55 -2.10
CA THR A 163 -2.94 -23.98 -2.14
C THR A 163 -4.32 -24.26 -1.55
N PRO A 164 -4.96 -25.41 -1.91
CA PRO A 164 -6.26 -25.78 -1.35
C PRO A 164 -6.21 -26.22 0.12
N ASP A 165 -5.02 -26.50 0.66
CA ASP A 165 -4.88 -27.13 1.97
C ASP A 165 -4.73 -26.12 3.12
N LYS A 166 -4.13 -24.95 2.85
CA LYS A 166 -3.81 -23.96 3.89
C LYS A 166 -4.20 -22.55 3.47
N TRP A 167 -4.45 -21.71 4.47
CA TRP A 167 -4.62 -20.28 4.29
C TRP A 167 -3.26 -19.60 4.11
N THR A 168 -3.05 -18.95 2.96
CA THR A 168 -1.86 -18.17 2.65
C THR A 168 -2.14 -16.70 2.96
N PRO A 169 -1.36 -16.04 3.84
CA PRO A 169 -1.52 -14.63 4.12
C PRO A 169 -1.09 -13.79 2.92
N ALA A 170 -1.93 -12.85 2.53
CA ALA A 170 -1.60 -11.74 1.64
C ALA A 170 -1.17 -10.52 2.46
N TYR A 171 -0.81 -9.43 1.81
CA TYR A 171 -0.50 -8.18 2.49
C TYR A 171 -1.68 -7.64 3.28
N GLY A 172 -1.38 -6.87 4.31
CA GLY A 172 -2.36 -6.11 5.08
C GLY A 172 -2.61 -4.72 4.50
N CYS A 173 -3.77 -4.19 4.80
CA CYS A 173 -4.13 -2.81 4.49
C CYS A 173 -4.86 -2.19 5.67
N VAL A 174 -4.54 -0.94 5.97
CA VAL A 174 -5.19 -0.15 7.01
C VAL A 174 -5.89 1.02 6.37
N ILE A 175 -7.12 1.25 6.79
CA ILE A 175 -7.91 2.40 6.39
C ILE A 175 -8.19 3.21 7.65
N GLY A 176 -7.76 4.46 7.68
CA GLY A 176 -8.04 5.38 8.77
C GLY A 176 -8.66 6.67 8.28
N VAL A 177 -9.40 7.34 9.16
CA VAL A 177 -10.02 8.63 8.88
C VAL A 177 -9.40 9.72 9.72
N TYR A 178 -9.45 10.98 9.24
CA TYR A 178 -8.94 12.14 9.96
C TYR A 178 -9.77 13.39 9.68
N GLY A 179 -9.73 14.31 10.62
CA GLY A 179 -10.43 15.59 10.59
C GLY A 179 -9.76 16.64 9.68
N PRO A 180 -10.30 17.88 9.70
CA PRO A 180 -9.92 18.92 8.75
C PRO A 180 -8.58 19.60 9.04
N GLU A 181 -8.05 19.47 10.26
CA GLU A 181 -6.80 20.13 10.64
C GLU A 181 -5.59 19.47 9.97
N ALA A 182 -4.57 20.25 9.67
CA ALA A 182 -3.37 19.73 8.99
C ALA A 182 -2.64 18.65 9.78
N VAL A 183 -2.70 18.71 11.11
CA VAL A 183 -2.08 17.74 12.01
C VAL A 183 -2.87 16.44 12.15
N ASP A 184 -4.18 16.46 11.87
CA ASP A 184 -5.07 15.32 12.12
C ASP A 184 -4.64 14.06 11.37
N LYS A 185 -4.16 14.21 10.14
CA LYS A 185 -3.66 13.09 9.34
C LYS A 185 -2.51 12.35 10.01
N LEU A 186 -1.60 13.09 10.65
CA LEU A 186 -0.46 12.51 11.37
C LEU A 186 -0.89 11.90 12.70
N VAL A 187 -1.80 12.56 13.41
CA VAL A 187 -2.35 12.06 14.68
C VAL A 187 -3.06 10.74 14.47
N ALA A 188 -3.92 10.64 13.45
CA ALA A 188 -4.66 9.43 13.14
C ALA A 188 -3.72 8.26 12.81
N LEU A 189 -2.71 8.49 11.95
CA LEU A 189 -1.72 7.47 11.60
C LEU A 189 -0.90 7.03 12.83
N ARG A 190 -0.41 7.98 13.62
CA ARG A 190 0.37 7.68 14.83
C ARG A 190 -0.45 6.96 15.89
N THR A 191 -1.74 7.27 15.99
CA THR A 191 -2.66 6.55 16.89
C THR A 191 -2.72 5.07 16.51
N TYR A 192 -2.89 4.76 15.22
CA TYR A 192 -2.82 3.39 14.75
C TYR A 192 -1.46 2.74 15.02
N GLN A 193 -0.37 3.39 14.68
CA GLN A 193 0.98 2.87 14.90
C GLN A 193 1.26 2.54 16.38
N LYS A 194 0.75 3.33 17.31
CA LYS A 194 0.85 3.05 18.74
C LYS A 194 0.12 1.77 19.15
N GLN A 195 -1.02 1.45 18.52
CA GLN A 195 -1.78 0.22 18.83
C GLN A 195 -1.05 -1.05 18.42
N ILE A 196 -0.28 -0.99 17.34
CA ILE A 196 0.43 -2.18 16.82
C ILE A 196 1.87 -2.29 17.33
N ARG A 197 2.41 -1.22 17.91
CA ARG A 197 3.78 -1.19 18.42
C ARG A 197 3.93 -2.12 19.60
N ARG A 198 4.87 -3.05 19.49
CA ARG A 198 5.34 -3.86 20.62
C ARG A 198 6.52 -3.15 21.27
N LEU A 199 6.23 -2.41 22.32
CA LEU A 199 7.26 -1.74 23.08
C LEU A 199 8.10 -2.77 23.84
N LEU A 200 9.41 -2.73 23.60
CA LEU A 200 10.42 -3.47 24.37
C LEU A 200 11.40 -2.44 24.93
N PRO A 201 11.23 -1.97 26.18
CA PRO A 201 12.01 -0.84 26.73
C PRO A 201 13.51 -1.03 26.58
N GLN A 202 14.02 -2.21 26.89
CA GLN A 202 15.47 -2.52 26.80
C GLN A 202 16.04 -2.38 25.38
N ARG A 203 15.20 -2.61 24.34
CA ARG A 203 15.60 -2.45 22.95
C ARG A 203 15.33 -1.03 22.45
N ASP A 204 14.16 -0.50 22.77
CA ASP A 204 13.66 0.75 22.17
C ASP A 204 14.32 2.00 22.80
N GLU A 205 14.92 1.84 23.97
CA GLU A 205 15.71 2.89 24.66
C GLU A 205 17.21 2.80 24.38
N MET A 206 17.63 1.83 23.56
CA MET A 206 19.05 1.66 23.21
C MET A 206 19.48 2.69 22.17
N ILE A 207 20.57 3.37 22.45
CA ILE A 207 21.26 4.24 21.48
C ILE A 207 22.26 3.34 20.72
N MET A 208 22.05 3.20 19.42
CA MET A 208 23.01 2.49 18.56
C MET A 208 23.81 3.49 17.74
N MET A 209 25.13 3.35 17.79
CA MET A 209 26.04 4.01 16.87
C MET A 209 26.48 3.02 15.79
N ASN A 210 26.40 3.44 14.56
CA ASN A 210 26.88 2.68 13.42
C ASN A 210 28.04 3.43 12.76
N THR A 211 29.20 2.80 12.70
CA THR A 211 30.40 3.37 12.08
C THR A 211 30.59 2.94 10.62
N TRP A 212 29.55 2.39 9.99
CA TRP A 212 29.63 1.90 8.62
C TRP A 212 30.08 2.97 7.63
N GLY A 213 29.59 4.22 7.80
CA GLY A 213 29.98 5.34 6.97
C GLY A 213 31.43 5.82 7.18
N ASP A 214 31.96 5.67 8.40
CA ASP A 214 33.31 6.15 8.73
C ASP A 214 34.41 5.22 8.19
N ARG A 215 34.14 3.91 8.11
CA ARG A 215 35.12 2.94 7.58
C ARG A 215 35.45 3.13 6.11
N SER A 216 34.59 3.77 5.35
CA SER A 216 34.85 4.05 3.92
C SER A 216 35.81 5.23 3.72
N GLN A 217 36.01 6.06 4.73
CA GLN A 217 36.91 7.23 4.68
C GLN A 217 38.33 6.92 5.14
N ASP A 218 38.50 5.90 5.99
CA ASP A 218 39.80 5.49 6.53
C ASP A 218 40.62 4.61 5.57
N SER A 219 40.11 4.30 4.39
CA SER A 219 40.79 3.50 3.36
C SER A 219 41.49 4.35 2.29
N LYS A 220 41.90 5.60 2.62
CA LYS A 220 42.70 6.46 1.74
C LYS A 220 44.12 6.58 2.24
#